data_2dbbfec83dde025d9e6c6e20b355c53f
#
_entry.id   2dbbfec83dde025d9e6c6e20b355c53f
#
_cell.length_a   1.000
_cell.length_b   1.000
_cell.length_c   1.000
_cell.angle_alpha   90.00
_cell.angle_beta   90.00
_cell.angle_gamma   90.00
#
_symmetry.space_group_name_H-M   'P 1'
#
loop_
_entity.id
_entity.type
_entity.pdbx_description
1 polymer ?
#
loop_
_entity_poly.entity_id
_entity_poly.type
_entity_poly.pdbx_seq_one_letter_code
_entity_poly.pdbx_strand_id
1 'polypeptide(L)'
;RILFDIGNRQGESGAVKDASVTLNDDGTVEGWVITLPEYVKKYQPGATVPLYFSAQLDKQPSGYGTFIGEKVQPDAKQVSGVGSGLYLTYKTTEGESITAKVGLSYTSVENARLNRDTEARTLTFDEAKEAAHRQWENYLGRIRVETPVKEDKVKFYTGLYHALLGRGLASDVNGA
;
A
#
# COMPACT_ATOMS: atom_id res chain seq x y z
N ARG A 1 7.17 14.20 -9.02
CA ARG A 1 5.76 13.76 -9.08
C ARG A 1 5.60 12.46 -8.32
N ILE A 2 4.45 12.30 -7.67
CA ILE A 2 4.01 11.03 -7.05
C ILE A 2 2.79 10.57 -7.84
N LEU A 3 2.77 9.29 -8.22
CA LEU A 3 1.68 8.67 -8.99
C LEU A 3 0.94 7.67 -8.12
N PHE A 4 -0.38 7.73 -8.16
CA PHE A 4 -1.29 6.70 -7.65
C PHE A 4 -1.87 5.97 -8.85
N ASP A 5 -1.19 4.94 -9.30
CA ASP A 5 -1.59 4.11 -10.43
C ASP A 5 -2.46 2.95 -9.94
N ILE A 6 -3.76 3.18 -9.85
CA ILE A 6 -4.72 2.27 -9.22
C ILE A 6 -5.39 1.35 -10.24
N GLY A 7 -5.69 1.88 -11.43
CA GLY A 7 -6.48 1.19 -12.44
C GLY A 7 -5.69 0.26 -13.37
N ASN A 8 -4.37 0.15 -13.21
CA ASN A 8 -3.53 -0.73 -14.00
C ASN A 8 -3.14 -2.00 -13.25
N ARG A 9 -2.97 -3.09 -13.98
CA ARG A 9 -2.45 -4.34 -13.41
C ARG A 9 -1.05 -4.12 -12.87
N GLN A 10 -0.83 -4.49 -11.62
CA GLN A 10 0.46 -4.43 -10.95
C GLN A 10 1.06 -5.85 -10.84
N GLY A 11 2.15 -6.10 -11.54
CA GLY A 11 2.83 -7.39 -11.51
C GLY A 11 1.89 -8.56 -11.84
N GLU A 12 1.83 -9.55 -10.95
CA GLU A 12 1.00 -10.76 -11.10
C GLU A 12 -0.37 -10.65 -10.42
N SER A 13 -0.79 -9.45 -10.00
CA SER A 13 -2.02 -9.23 -9.22
C SER A 13 -3.33 -9.58 -9.94
N GLY A 14 -3.31 -10.02 -11.17
CA GLY A 14 -4.53 -10.26 -11.95
C GLY A 14 -5.04 -9.00 -12.65
N ALA A 15 -6.07 -9.19 -13.48
CA ALA A 15 -6.66 -8.08 -14.22
C ALA A 15 -7.44 -7.15 -13.29
N VAL A 16 -7.40 -5.85 -13.57
CA VAL A 16 -8.28 -4.88 -12.95
C VAL A 16 -9.64 -4.93 -13.61
N LYS A 17 -10.70 -5.08 -12.80
CA LYS A 17 -12.08 -5.03 -13.26
C LYS A 17 -12.62 -3.60 -13.25
N ASP A 18 -12.31 -2.87 -12.18
CA ASP A 18 -12.69 -1.47 -12.02
C ASP A 18 -11.82 -0.81 -10.93
N ALA A 19 -11.72 0.52 -10.94
CA ALA A 19 -10.96 1.28 -9.97
C ALA A 19 -11.50 2.70 -9.85
N SER A 20 -11.22 3.35 -8.73
CA SER A 20 -11.50 4.78 -8.54
C SER A 20 -10.47 5.42 -7.61
N VAL A 21 -10.08 6.65 -7.90
CA VAL A 21 -9.20 7.43 -7.05
C VAL A 21 -9.68 8.88 -6.98
N THR A 22 -9.61 9.46 -5.77
CA THR A 22 -10.04 10.83 -5.48
C THR A 22 -8.99 11.54 -4.63
N LEU A 23 -8.70 12.79 -4.99
CA LEU A 23 -8.01 13.77 -4.13
C LEU A 23 -9.06 14.57 -3.37
N ASN A 24 -9.13 14.36 -2.06
CA ASN A 24 -10.05 15.11 -1.19
C ASN A 24 -9.55 16.53 -0.91
N ASP A 25 -10.45 17.39 -0.44
CA ASP A 25 -10.11 18.80 -0.14
C ASP A 25 -9.14 18.97 1.03
N ASP A 26 -9.06 17.97 1.92
CA ASP A 26 -8.08 17.91 3.01
C ASP A 26 -6.68 17.43 2.57
N GLY A 27 -6.51 17.14 1.27
CA GLY A 27 -5.27 16.65 0.69
C GLY A 27 -5.05 15.15 0.80
N THR A 28 -5.99 14.39 1.35
CA THR A 28 -5.92 12.93 1.34
C THR A 28 -6.24 12.37 -0.05
N VAL A 29 -5.56 11.29 -0.44
CA VAL A 29 -5.86 10.54 -1.66
C VAL A 29 -6.48 9.22 -1.26
N GLU A 30 -7.68 8.98 -1.73
CA GLU A 30 -8.46 7.79 -1.38
C GLU A 30 -9.00 7.09 -2.61
N GLY A 31 -9.24 5.81 -2.50
CA GLY A 31 -9.78 5.07 -3.61
C GLY A 31 -9.85 3.56 -3.37
N TRP A 32 -10.16 2.88 -4.44
CA TRP A 32 -10.31 1.42 -4.43
C TRP A 32 -9.99 0.83 -5.81
N VAL A 33 -9.65 -0.43 -5.79
CA VAL A 33 -9.49 -1.27 -6.98
C VAL A 33 -10.20 -2.60 -6.77
N ILE A 34 -10.86 -3.10 -7.80
CA ILE A 34 -11.44 -4.43 -7.86
C ILE A 34 -10.61 -5.26 -8.82
N THR A 35 -10.00 -6.32 -8.33
CA THR A 35 -9.15 -7.22 -9.12
C THR A 35 -9.81 -8.58 -9.36
N LEU A 36 -9.34 -9.28 -10.39
CA LEU A 36 -9.69 -10.64 -10.76
C LEU A 36 -8.45 -11.54 -10.59
N PRO A 37 -8.08 -11.94 -9.36
CA PRO A 37 -6.85 -12.67 -9.13
C PRO A 37 -6.86 -14.04 -9.82
N GLU A 38 -5.82 -14.38 -10.57
CA GLU A 38 -5.75 -15.61 -11.36
C GLU A 38 -5.84 -16.87 -10.48
N TYR A 39 -5.25 -16.86 -9.29
CA TYR A 39 -5.32 -18.00 -8.36
C TYR A 39 -6.73 -18.23 -7.81
N VAL A 40 -7.52 -17.16 -7.58
CA VAL A 40 -8.92 -17.27 -7.14
C VAL A 40 -9.81 -17.78 -8.27
N LYS A 41 -9.58 -17.29 -9.49
CA LYS A 41 -10.32 -17.67 -10.70
C LYS A 41 -10.30 -19.19 -10.94
N LYS A 42 -9.20 -19.86 -10.58
CA LYS A 42 -9.08 -21.32 -10.70
C LYS A 42 -10.10 -22.08 -9.84
N TYR A 43 -10.42 -21.56 -8.66
CA TYR A 43 -11.30 -22.22 -7.69
C TYR A 43 -12.73 -21.65 -7.68
N GLN A 44 -12.84 -20.36 -8.00
CA GLN A 44 -14.12 -19.65 -8.04
C GLN A 44 -14.13 -18.69 -9.22
N PRO A 45 -14.57 -19.16 -10.41
CA PRO A 45 -14.67 -18.32 -11.60
C PRO A 45 -15.53 -17.07 -11.35
N GLY A 46 -15.03 -15.91 -11.72
CA GLY A 46 -15.72 -14.62 -11.52
C GLY A 46 -15.59 -13.99 -10.15
N ALA A 47 -14.91 -14.63 -9.20
CA ALA A 47 -14.60 -14.01 -7.92
C ALA A 47 -13.73 -12.77 -8.08
N THR A 48 -14.01 -11.75 -7.28
CA THR A 48 -13.27 -10.49 -7.26
C THR A 48 -12.71 -10.23 -5.87
N VAL A 49 -11.59 -9.52 -5.81
CA VAL A 49 -11.00 -9.03 -4.56
C VAL A 49 -10.96 -7.52 -4.61
N PRO A 50 -11.74 -6.82 -3.77
CA PRO A 50 -11.61 -5.39 -3.59
C PRO A 50 -10.41 -5.07 -2.70
N LEU A 51 -9.77 -3.94 -2.96
CA LEU A 51 -8.78 -3.34 -2.08
C LEU A 51 -9.05 -1.84 -2.03
N TYR A 52 -9.21 -1.32 -0.83
CA TYR A 52 -9.43 0.09 -0.54
C TYR A 52 -8.18 0.69 0.08
N PHE A 53 -7.95 1.98 -0.17
CA PHE A 53 -6.83 2.69 0.43
C PHE A 53 -7.20 4.12 0.83
N SER A 54 -6.46 4.63 1.82
CA SER A 54 -6.45 6.04 2.19
C SER A 54 -5.01 6.46 2.44
N ALA A 55 -4.53 7.46 1.69
CA ALA A 55 -3.17 7.98 1.75
C ALA A 55 -3.16 9.45 2.18
N GLN A 56 -2.25 9.79 3.09
CA GLN A 56 -1.99 11.16 3.51
C GLN A 56 -0.50 11.47 3.35
N LEU A 57 -0.20 12.60 2.73
CA LEU A 57 1.15 13.09 2.56
C LEU A 57 1.41 14.29 3.48
N ASP A 58 2.63 14.42 3.98
CA ASP A 58 3.05 15.47 4.91
C ASP A 58 3.29 16.83 4.23
N LYS A 59 3.21 16.90 2.90
CA LYS A 59 3.37 18.12 2.11
C LYS A 59 2.20 18.29 1.15
N GLN A 60 1.72 19.54 1.04
CA GLN A 60 0.68 19.88 0.06
C GLN A 60 1.26 19.89 -1.37
N PRO A 61 0.57 19.31 -2.35
CA PRO A 61 1.00 19.33 -3.73
C PRO A 61 0.92 20.74 -4.32
N SER A 62 1.84 21.07 -5.22
CA SER A 62 1.80 22.31 -6.00
C SER A 62 0.94 22.20 -7.27
N GLY A 63 0.47 21.03 -7.59
CA GLY A 63 -0.42 20.73 -8.70
C GLY A 63 -0.83 19.27 -8.66
N TYR A 64 -1.91 18.94 -9.31
CA TYR A 64 -2.48 17.60 -9.37
C TYR A 64 -3.24 17.38 -10.69
N GLY A 65 -3.67 16.18 -10.90
CA GLY A 65 -4.54 15.79 -11.99
C GLY A 65 -4.73 14.28 -12.03
N THR A 66 -5.54 13.85 -12.96
CA THR A 66 -5.87 12.44 -13.15
C THR A 66 -5.45 11.95 -14.52
N PHE A 67 -5.47 10.64 -14.73
CA PHE A 67 -5.25 10.03 -16.03
C PHE A 67 -6.04 8.73 -16.20
N ILE A 68 -6.33 8.38 -17.45
CA ILE A 68 -6.79 7.06 -17.88
C ILE A 68 -5.90 6.62 -19.03
N GLY A 69 -5.06 5.61 -18.82
CA GLY A 69 -4.03 5.26 -19.79
C GLY A 69 -3.12 6.45 -20.10
N GLU A 70 -3.04 6.86 -21.36
CA GLU A 70 -2.23 8.00 -21.80
C GLU A 70 -2.97 9.36 -21.73
N LYS A 71 -4.28 9.38 -21.46
CA LYS A 71 -5.08 10.59 -21.41
C LYS A 71 -4.97 11.25 -20.05
N VAL A 72 -4.29 12.39 -20.00
CA VAL A 72 -4.08 13.18 -18.76
C VAL A 72 -5.12 14.29 -18.72
N GLN A 73 -5.69 14.50 -17.52
CA GLN A 73 -6.62 15.60 -17.21
C GLN A 73 -6.07 16.40 -16.03
N PRO A 74 -5.41 17.56 -16.30
CA PRO A 74 -4.94 18.45 -15.25
C PRO A 74 -6.09 18.98 -14.41
N ASP A 75 -5.81 19.29 -13.14
CA ASP A 75 -6.72 19.89 -12.16
C ASP A 75 -7.97 19.07 -11.83
N ALA A 76 -8.10 17.86 -12.40
CA ALA A 76 -9.14 16.91 -12.02
C ALA A 76 -8.78 16.23 -10.70
N LYS A 77 -9.75 16.12 -9.79
CA LYS A 77 -9.57 15.52 -8.46
C LYS A 77 -10.03 14.07 -8.40
N GLN A 78 -10.80 13.59 -9.37
CA GLN A 78 -11.39 12.26 -9.35
C GLN A 78 -11.37 11.63 -10.72
N VAL A 79 -11.15 10.31 -10.75
CA VAL A 79 -11.25 9.48 -11.95
C VAL A 79 -11.61 8.05 -11.56
N SER A 80 -12.33 7.35 -12.45
CA SER A 80 -12.72 5.96 -12.28
C SER A 80 -12.55 5.17 -13.55
N GLY A 81 -12.43 3.86 -13.43
CA GLY A 81 -12.32 2.89 -14.52
C GLY A 81 -10.96 2.25 -14.64
N VAL A 82 -10.86 1.28 -15.53
CA VAL A 82 -9.61 0.58 -15.82
C VAL A 82 -8.60 1.57 -16.43
N GLY A 83 -7.36 1.51 -15.99
CA GLY A 83 -6.29 2.41 -16.40
C GLY A 83 -6.31 3.77 -15.70
N SER A 84 -7.20 3.96 -14.70
CA SER A 84 -7.30 5.21 -13.95
C SER A 84 -6.17 5.39 -12.96
N GLY A 85 -5.75 6.64 -12.77
CA GLY A 85 -4.78 7.03 -11.77
C GLY A 85 -4.80 8.52 -11.50
N LEU A 86 -4.07 8.93 -10.47
CA LEU A 86 -3.95 10.30 -10.02
C LEU A 86 -2.47 10.66 -9.84
N TYR A 87 -2.11 11.88 -10.15
CA TYR A 87 -0.76 12.38 -9.91
C TYR A 87 -0.77 13.64 -9.05
N LEU A 88 0.26 13.74 -8.21
CA LEU A 88 0.56 14.92 -7.42
C LEU A 88 1.91 15.47 -7.84
N THR A 89 2.01 16.78 -8.02
CA THR A 89 3.25 17.48 -8.36
C THR A 89 3.73 18.27 -7.14
N TYR A 90 5.02 18.23 -6.88
CA TYR A 90 5.66 18.94 -5.78
C TYR A 90 6.83 19.78 -6.29
N LYS A 91 7.01 20.95 -5.68
CA LYS A 91 8.25 21.71 -5.76
C LYS A 91 9.15 21.26 -4.62
N THR A 92 10.27 20.63 -4.95
CA THR A 92 11.21 20.06 -3.98
C THR A 92 12.61 20.60 -4.22
N THR A 93 13.41 20.61 -3.16
CA THR A 93 14.85 20.86 -3.19
C THR A 93 15.60 19.53 -3.06
N GLU A 94 16.90 19.55 -3.39
CA GLU A 94 17.75 18.36 -3.23
C GLU A 94 17.79 17.91 -1.76
N GLY A 95 17.59 16.61 -1.53
CA GLY A 95 17.55 16.00 -0.19
C GLY A 95 16.23 16.15 0.56
N GLU A 96 15.24 16.86 0.02
CA GLU A 96 13.92 16.97 0.63
C GLU A 96 13.15 15.66 0.51
N SER A 97 12.58 15.21 1.63
CA SER A 97 11.74 14.01 1.71
C SER A 97 10.26 14.36 1.82
N ILE A 98 9.41 13.57 1.21
CA ILE A 98 7.95 13.63 1.38
C ILE A 98 7.53 12.28 1.95
N THR A 99 6.87 12.30 3.10
CA THR A 99 6.37 11.10 3.77
C THR A 99 4.92 10.85 3.40
N ALA A 100 4.62 9.63 2.97
CA ALA A 100 3.25 9.17 2.76
C ALA A 100 2.87 8.14 3.82
N LYS A 101 1.71 8.30 4.44
CA LYS A 101 1.07 7.33 5.33
C LYS A 101 -0.11 6.72 4.59
N VAL A 102 -0.13 5.40 4.47
CA VAL A 102 -1.15 4.69 3.69
C VAL A 102 -1.78 3.62 4.56
N GLY A 103 -3.10 3.67 4.67
CA GLY A 103 -3.91 2.59 5.23
C GLY A 103 -4.57 1.80 4.11
N LEU A 104 -4.69 0.51 4.30
CA LEU A 104 -5.34 -0.44 3.38
C LEU A 104 -6.49 -1.13 4.11
N SER A 105 -7.52 -1.54 3.35
CA SER A 105 -8.62 -2.35 3.84
C SER A 105 -9.18 -3.20 2.69
N TYR A 106 -9.72 -4.36 3.03
CA TYR A 106 -10.50 -5.19 2.10
C TYR A 106 -12.01 -4.93 2.19
N THR A 107 -12.44 -4.04 3.08
CA THR A 107 -13.86 -3.82 3.38
C THR A 107 -14.38 -2.47 2.92
N SER A 108 -13.65 -1.36 3.21
CA SER A 108 -14.07 -0.01 2.77
C SER A 108 -12.95 1.04 2.82
N VAL A 109 -13.16 2.19 2.17
CA VAL A 109 -12.28 3.36 2.26
C VAL A 109 -12.26 3.91 3.69
N GLU A 110 -13.41 3.91 4.38
CA GLU A 110 -13.53 4.36 5.77
C GLU A 110 -12.64 3.53 6.71
N ASN A 111 -12.62 2.21 6.51
CA ASN A 111 -11.77 1.30 7.27
C ASN A 111 -10.29 1.47 6.90
N ALA A 112 -9.97 1.69 5.63
CA ALA A 112 -8.60 2.04 5.22
C ALA A 112 -8.11 3.33 5.91
N ARG A 113 -8.98 4.35 6.01
CA ARG A 113 -8.68 5.58 6.75
C ARG A 113 -8.50 5.31 8.24
N LEU A 114 -9.40 4.52 8.84
CA LEU A 114 -9.32 4.15 10.24
C LEU A 114 -8.03 3.40 10.57
N ASN A 115 -7.62 2.44 9.73
CA ASN A 115 -6.38 1.71 9.86
C ASN A 115 -5.17 2.66 9.81
N ARG A 116 -5.11 3.55 8.79
CA ARG A 116 -4.05 4.56 8.68
C ARG A 116 -3.97 5.44 9.94
N ASP A 117 -5.10 5.93 10.39
CA ASP A 117 -5.14 6.88 11.51
C ASP A 117 -4.85 6.21 12.85
N THR A 118 -5.20 4.95 13.01
CA THR A 118 -4.91 4.18 14.22
C THR A 118 -3.45 3.74 14.29
N GLU A 119 -2.91 3.24 13.18
CA GLU A 119 -1.60 2.58 13.18
C GLU A 119 -0.44 3.51 12.84
N ALA A 120 -0.66 4.56 12.02
CA ALA A 120 0.42 5.39 11.50
C ALA A 120 0.31 6.89 11.81
N ARG A 121 -0.83 7.39 12.30
CA ARG A 121 -1.09 8.83 12.42
C ARG A 121 0.00 9.60 13.16
N THR A 122 0.43 9.09 14.31
CA THR A 122 1.41 9.76 15.18
C THR A 122 2.85 9.34 14.94
N LEU A 123 3.09 8.27 14.16
CA LEU A 123 4.43 7.76 13.93
C LEU A 123 5.18 8.62 12.89
N THR A 124 6.42 8.94 13.19
CA THR A 124 7.41 9.36 12.20
C THR A 124 7.88 8.15 11.39
N PHE A 125 8.54 8.38 10.25
CA PHE A 125 9.15 7.31 9.46
C PHE A 125 10.16 6.49 10.26
N ASP A 126 11.02 7.16 11.04
CA ASP A 126 12.06 6.49 11.84
C ASP A 126 11.46 5.67 12.98
N GLU A 127 10.41 6.16 13.65
CA GLU A 127 9.69 5.39 14.66
C GLU A 127 9.01 4.16 14.08
N ALA A 128 8.37 4.28 12.91
CA ALA A 128 7.75 3.14 12.21
C ALA A 128 8.80 2.09 11.80
N LYS A 129 9.93 2.55 11.24
CA LYS A 129 11.07 1.69 10.88
C LYS A 129 11.62 0.94 12.08
N GLU A 130 11.84 1.65 13.20
CA GLU A 130 12.36 1.05 14.42
C GLU A 130 11.37 0.08 15.07
N ALA A 131 10.06 0.41 15.04
CA ALA A 131 9.01 -0.49 15.51
C ALA A 131 8.95 -1.80 14.70
N ALA A 132 9.03 -1.69 13.38
CA ALA A 132 9.10 -2.85 12.48
C ALA A 132 10.36 -3.69 12.73
N HIS A 133 11.52 -3.04 12.89
CA HIS A 133 12.78 -3.72 13.22
C HIS A 133 12.67 -4.51 14.53
N ARG A 134 12.17 -3.88 15.60
CA ARG A 134 11.98 -4.57 16.90
C ARG A 134 11.02 -5.76 16.81
N GLN A 135 9.95 -5.63 16.02
CA GLN A 135 9.03 -6.75 15.81
C GLN A 135 9.71 -7.92 15.12
N TRP A 136 10.44 -7.67 14.04
CA TRP A 136 11.17 -8.73 13.34
C TRP A 136 12.25 -9.37 14.21
N GLU A 137 13.02 -8.58 14.95
CA GLU A 137 14.00 -9.09 15.92
C GLU A 137 13.35 -9.99 16.99
N ASN A 138 12.16 -9.61 17.48
CA ASN A 138 11.41 -10.44 18.44
C ASN A 138 10.97 -11.79 17.85
N TYR A 139 10.50 -11.82 16.59
CA TYR A 139 10.07 -13.05 15.96
C TYR A 139 11.22 -13.92 15.48
N LEU A 140 12.18 -13.37 14.78
CA LEU A 140 13.35 -14.08 14.25
C LEU A 140 14.30 -14.52 15.37
N GLY A 141 14.45 -13.70 16.40
CA GLY A 141 15.31 -13.97 17.55
C GLY A 141 14.86 -15.07 18.50
N ARG A 142 13.65 -15.65 18.30
CA ARG A 142 13.17 -16.82 19.08
C ARG A 142 13.96 -18.06 18.81
N ILE A 143 14.60 -18.17 17.65
CA ILE A 143 15.49 -19.26 17.31
C ILE A 143 16.88 -18.66 17.06
N ARG A 144 17.84 -19.03 17.89
CA ARG A 144 19.23 -18.59 17.73
C ARG A 144 20.04 -19.70 17.08
N VAL A 145 20.63 -19.40 15.93
CA VAL A 145 21.48 -20.33 15.20
C VAL A 145 22.93 -19.89 15.34
N GLU A 146 23.77 -20.83 15.78
CA GLU A 146 25.20 -20.68 15.81
C GLU A 146 25.81 -21.57 14.72
N THR A 147 26.60 -20.97 13.85
CA THR A 147 27.30 -21.63 12.75
C THR A 147 28.55 -20.85 12.42
N PRO A 148 29.66 -21.54 12.10
CA PRO A 148 30.87 -20.86 11.63
C PRO A 148 30.72 -20.29 10.21
N VAL A 149 29.66 -20.68 9.47
CA VAL A 149 29.42 -20.29 8.08
C VAL A 149 28.32 -19.23 8.05
N LYS A 150 28.70 -17.99 7.71
CA LYS A 150 27.77 -16.84 7.65
C LYS A 150 26.60 -17.07 6.70
N GLU A 151 26.87 -17.68 5.55
CA GLU A 151 25.88 -17.99 4.51
C GLU A 151 24.77 -18.91 5.00
N ASP A 152 25.09 -19.87 5.85
CA ASP A 152 24.09 -20.77 6.43
C ASP A 152 23.18 -20.04 7.41
N LYS A 153 23.72 -19.10 8.18
CA LYS A 153 22.94 -18.23 9.05
C LYS A 153 21.97 -17.35 8.24
N VAL A 154 22.45 -16.76 7.14
CA VAL A 154 21.62 -15.95 6.23
C VAL A 154 20.51 -16.80 5.63
N LYS A 155 20.81 -18.00 5.10
CA LYS A 155 19.80 -18.92 4.55
C LYS A 155 18.73 -19.28 5.57
N PHE A 156 19.15 -19.61 6.80
CA PHE A 156 18.23 -19.98 7.88
C PHE A 156 17.25 -18.84 8.19
N TYR A 157 17.75 -17.63 8.47
CA TYR A 157 16.88 -16.51 8.82
C TYR A 157 16.06 -16.01 7.64
N THR A 158 16.55 -16.10 6.41
CA THR A 158 15.75 -15.82 5.21
C THR A 158 14.59 -16.82 5.08
N GLY A 159 14.84 -18.10 5.30
CA GLY A 159 13.80 -19.13 5.29
C GLY A 159 12.76 -18.92 6.39
N LEU A 160 13.21 -18.58 7.62
CA LEU A 160 12.31 -18.27 8.74
C LEU A 160 11.47 -17.02 8.47
N TYR A 161 12.07 -15.96 7.92
CA TYR A 161 11.36 -14.75 7.49
C TYR A 161 10.26 -15.08 6.48
N HIS A 162 10.57 -15.83 5.42
CA HIS A 162 9.58 -16.23 4.42
C HIS A 162 8.46 -17.11 5.02
N ALA A 163 8.77 -17.99 5.95
CA ALA A 163 7.75 -18.80 6.62
C ALA A 163 6.77 -17.98 7.47
N LEU A 164 7.20 -16.81 7.96
CA LEU A 164 6.38 -15.91 8.77
C LEU A 164 5.56 -14.92 7.93
N LEU A 165 5.95 -14.61 6.70
CA LEU A 165 5.29 -13.60 5.86
C LEU A 165 3.81 -13.92 5.56
N GLY A 166 3.43 -15.17 5.45
CA GLY A 166 2.07 -15.60 5.08
C GLY A 166 1.11 -15.78 6.28
N ARG A 167 1.45 -15.30 7.46
CA ARG A 167 0.72 -15.58 8.71
C ARG A 167 0.09 -14.34 9.36
N GLY A 168 -0.05 -13.24 8.60
CA GLY A 168 -0.63 -12.01 9.12
C GLY A 168 -2.16 -12.05 9.23
N LEU A 169 -2.70 -11.20 10.12
CA LEU A 169 -4.11 -10.88 10.14
C LEU A 169 -4.45 -10.03 8.92
N ALA A 170 -5.62 -10.25 8.34
CA ALA A 170 -6.16 -9.49 7.21
C ALA A 170 -7.43 -8.71 7.59
N SER A 171 -7.73 -8.59 8.89
CA SER A 171 -8.85 -7.79 9.39
C SER A 171 -8.45 -6.33 9.60
N ASP A 172 -9.43 -5.45 9.51
CA ASP A 172 -9.27 -4.06 9.89
C ASP A 172 -9.09 -3.90 11.42
N VAL A 173 -8.59 -2.75 11.88
CA VAL A 173 -8.33 -2.49 13.32
C VAL A 173 -9.58 -2.57 14.20
N ASN A 174 -10.76 -2.45 13.61
CA ASN A 174 -12.06 -2.63 14.29
C ASN A 174 -12.60 -4.07 14.23
N GLY A 175 -11.85 -5.00 13.62
CA GLY A 175 -12.22 -6.41 13.50
C GLY A 175 -13.11 -6.75 12.30
N ALA A 176 -13.35 -5.81 11.39
CA ALA A 176 -14.11 -6.04 10.16
C ALA A 176 -13.30 -6.81 9.11
#